data_09e760d85e59ef072b8907bc02cfe54b
#
_entry.id   09e760d85e59ef072b8907bc02cfe54b
#
_cell.length_a   1.000
_cell.length_b   1.000
_cell.length_c   1.000
_cell.angle_alpha   90.00
_cell.angle_beta   90.00
_cell.angle_gamma   90.00
#
_symmetry.space_group_name_H-M   'P 1'
#
loop_
_entity.id
_entity.type
_entity.pdbx_description
1 polymer ?
#
loop_
_entity_poly.entity_id
_entity_poly.type
_entity_poly.pdbx_seq_one_letter_code
_entity_poly.pdbx_strand_id
1 'polypeptide(L)'
;MADTVALKVSGLDVHYKDFQALWDVSIEVNAGQVVSIIGANGAGKSTLLNTTSGLSTPTKGTIEFLGDRIDGQPPHETVARGVSLVPEGRRVFPRLTVYENLFIGSYTPKSRPKREQILGTIYELFPVLKERRNQMSDTLSGGEQQMLAIGRALMSEPKLILCDEISLGLAPVIIAGIYKRLRQINEDGITIVLVEQDITRSLKAANYAYILLEGKVVLEGEPSVMTEEQVKKAYFGM
;
A
#
# COMPACT_ATOMS: atom_id res chain seq x y z
N MET A 1 4.21 23.20 -11.17
CA MET A 1 3.64 23.26 -9.81
C MET A 1 4.64 22.55 -8.93
N ALA A 2 5.01 23.09 -7.77
CA ALA A 2 5.89 22.35 -6.85
C ALA A 2 5.18 21.05 -6.46
N ASP A 3 5.89 19.92 -6.61
CA ASP A 3 5.34 18.62 -6.24
C ASP A 3 5.06 18.62 -4.73
N THR A 4 3.80 18.44 -4.36
CA THR A 4 3.40 18.39 -2.96
C THR A 4 3.79 17.03 -2.39
N VAL A 5 4.66 17.00 -1.39
CA VAL A 5 5.05 15.76 -0.71
C VAL A 5 3.83 15.22 0.06
N ALA A 6 3.39 14.00 -0.29
CA ALA A 6 2.30 13.33 0.40
C ALA A 6 2.79 12.54 1.60
N LEU A 7 3.89 11.80 1.47
CA LEU A 7 4.49 11.02 2.55
C LEU A 7 5.99 11.30 2.60
N LYS A 8 6.50 11.61 3.79
CA LYS A 8 7.92 11.74 4.07
C LYS A 8 8.30 10.91 5.28
N VAL A 9 9.23 10.02 5.08
CA VAL A 9 9.86 9.23 6.14
C VAL A 9 11.30 9.68 6.25
N SER A 10 11.77 9.99 7.44
CA SER A 10 13.13 10.54 7.65
C SER A 10 13.84 9.81 8.77
N GLY A 11 14.95 9.15 8.45
CA GLY A 11 15.85 8.52 9.41
C GLY A 11 15.19 7.44 10.27
N LEU A 12 14.32 6.61 9.67
CA LEU A 12 13.47 5.68 10.40
C LEU A 12 14.24 4.44 10.88
N ASP A 13 14.33 4.26 12.19
CA ASP A 13 14.77 3.02 12.84
C ASP A 13 13.57 2.30 13.44
N VAL A 14 13.47 0.99 13.21
CA VAL A 14 12.41 0.15 13.79
C VAL A 14 12.99 -1.13 14.36
N HIS A 15 12.63 -1.43 15.60
CA HIS A 15 13.04 -2.65 16.31
C HIS A 15 11.85 -3.53 16.67
N TYR A 16 12.05 -4.83 16.58
CA TYR A 16 11.18 -5.86 17.16
C TYR A 16 11.98 -6.55 18.28
N LYS A 17 11.78 -6.13 19.53
CA LYS A 17 12.63 -6.52 20.67
C LYS A 17 14.10 -6.20 20.37
N ASP A 18 14.96 -7.22 20.32
CA ASP A 18 16.40 -7.09 20.08
C ASP A 18 16.78 -7.06 18.59
N PHE A 19 15.81 -7.27 17.69
CA PHE A 19 16.05 -7.30 16.25
C PHE A 19 15.72 -5.96 15.62
N GLN A 20 16.70 -5.31 15.00
CA GLN A 20 16.48 -4.09 14.22
C GLN A 20 16.10 -4.46 12.79
N ALA A 21 14.90 -4.05 12.38
CA ALA A 21 14.32 -4.35 11.08
C ALA A 21 14.50 -3.23 10.04
N LEU A 22 14.61 -1.97 10.49
CA LEU A 22 14.90 -0.83 9.62
C LEU A 22 16.04 0.00 10.22
N TRP A 23 16.93 0.49 9.34
CA TRP A 23 18.13 1.22 9.67
C TRP A 23 18.18 2.52 8.87
N ASP A 24 17.93 3.66 9.52
CA ASP A 24 18.04 5.00 8.94
C ASP A 24 17.28 5.14 7.59
N VAL A 25 16.09 4.54 7.49
CA VAL A 25 15.32 4.52 6.26
C VAL A 25 14.69 5.89 6.01
N SER A 26 14.97 6.46 4.85
CA SER A 26 14.36 7.70 4.39
C SER A 26 13.73 7.48 3.01
N ILE A 27 12.46 7.88 2.85
CA ILE A 27 11.74 7.86 1.57
C ILE A 27 10.85 9.09 1.46
N GLU A 28 10.61 9.52 0.24
CA GLU A 28 9.68 10.60 -0.07
C GLU A 28 8.73 10.18 -1.20
N VAL A 29 7.45 10.51 -1.06
CA VAL A 29 6.39 10.19 -2.02
C VAL A 29 5.61 11.45 -2.32
N ASN A 30 5.59 11.89 -3.57
CA ASN A 30 4.80 13.05 -3.97
C ASN A 30 3.33 12.67 -4.20
N ALA A 31 2.43 13.63 -3.99
CA ALA A 31 1.00 13.43 -4.18
C ALA A 31 0.69 13.01 -5.62
N GLY A 32 -0.17 11.99 -5.77
CA GLY A 32 -0.55 11.44 -7.06
C GLY A 32 0.50 10.55 -7.73
N GLN A 33 1.63 10.27 -7.07
CA GLN A 33 2.62 9.31 -7.59
C GLN A 33 2.28 7.86 -7.20
N VAL A 34 2.74 6.94 -8.02
CA VAL A 34 2.91 5.53 -7.68
C VAL A 34 4.40 5.31 -7.35
N VAL A 35 4.70 4.98 -6.11
CA VAL A 35 6.06 4.67 -5.66
C VAL A 35 6.18 3.20 -5.32
N SER A 36 7.23 2.54 -5.79
CA SER A 36 7.47 1.13 -5.52
C SER A 36 8.62 0.94 -4.53
N ILE A 37 8.39 0.09 -3.54
CA ILE A 37 9.41 -0.34 -2.58
C ILE A 37 9.69 -1.83 -2.86
N ILE A 38 10.88 -2.11 -3.36
CA ILE A 38 11.28 -3.40 -3.87
C ILE A 38 12.34 -4.00 -2.94
N GLY A 39 12.30 -5.30 -2.70
CA GLY A 39 13.30 -6.01 -1.91
C GLY A 39 12.90 -7.45 -1.66
N ALA A 40 13.86 -8.28 -1.28
CA ALA A 40 13.63 -9.68 -0.93
C ALA A 40 12.77 -9.81 0.34
N ASN A 41 12.34 -11.05 0.63
CA ASN A 41 11.69 -11.35 1.91
C ASN A 41 12.64 -11.04 3.06
N GLY A 42 12.12 -10.38 4.10
CA GLY A 42 12.94 -9.92 5.23
C GLY A 42 13.70 -8.61 5.01
N ALA A 43 13.61 -7.96 3.85
CA ALA A 43 14.28 -6.68 3.59
C ALA A 43 13.71 -5.49 4.39
N GLY A 44 12.62 -5.65 5.15
CA GLY A 44 12.02 -4.57 5.94
C GLY A 44 10.81 -3.88 5.31
N LYS A 45 10.36 -4.30 4.12
CA LYS A 45 9.26 -3.68 3.37
C LYS A 45 7.95 -3.58 4.17
N SER A 46 7.43 -4.69 4.65
CA SER A 46 6.20 -4.71 5.46
C SER A 46 6.36 -3.98 6.79
N THR A 47 7.56 -3.98 7.37
CA THR A 47 7.87 -3.18 8.56
C THR A 47 7.70 -1.69 8.28
N LEU A 48 8.20 -1.20 7.14
CA LEU A 48 8.05 0.21 6.75
C LEU A 48 6.57 0.57 6.56
N LEU A 49 5.78 -0.28 5.87
CA LEU A 49 4.35 -0.03 5.70
C LEU A 49 3.59 -0.10 7.03
N ASN A 50 3.88 -1.08 7.87
CA ASN A 50 3.25 -1.22 9.18
C ASN A 50 3.55 -0.01 10.09
N THR A 51 4.78 0.49 10.05
CA THR A 51 5.15 1.67 10.84
C THR A 51 4.47 2.93 10.29
N THR A 52 4.41 3.08 8.96
CA THR A 52 3.71 4.21 8.32
C THR A 52 2.21 4.19 8.59
N SER A 53 1.59 3.01 8.69
CA SER A 53 0.16 2.86 9.00
C SER A 53 -0.17 2.91 10.50
N GLY A 54 0.83 3.04 11.39
CA GLY A 54 0.66 3.09 12.84
C GLY A 54 0.50 1.73 13.51
N LEU A 55 0.70 0.61 12.78
CA LEU A 55 0.68 -0.75 13.34
C LEU A 55 1.96 -1.08 14.11
N SER A 56 3.04 -0.36 13.85
CA SER A 56 4.31 -0.44 14.59
C SER A 56 4.78 0.96 14.95
N THR A 57 5.51 1.09 16.04
CA THR A 57 6.08 2.39 16.47
C THR A 57 7.56 2.44 16.12
N PRO A 58 8.04 3.53 15.49
CA PRO A 58 9.46 3.69 15.23
C PRO A 58 10.23 3.92 16.53
N THR A 59 11.49 3.50 16.58
CA THR A 59 12.41 3.80 17.68
C THR A 59 13.16 5.11 17.48
N LYS A 60 13.35 5.51 16.21
CA LYS A 60 13.89 6.81 15.81
C LYS A 60 13.28 7.25 14.47
N GLY A 61 13.52 8.51 14.13
CA GLY A 61 13.04 9.10 12.89
C GLY A 61 11.65 9.68 13.00
N THR A 62 11.15 10.16 11.86
CA THR A 62 9.83 10.79 11.76
C THR A 62 9.10 10.32 10.53
N ILE A 63 7.76 10.31 10.61
CA ILE A 63 6.86 10.05 9.49
C ILE A 63 5.90 11.23 9.40
N GLU A 64 5.88 11.88 8.24
CA GLU A 64 4.99 13.00 7.96
C GLU A 64 4.06 12.65 6.80
N PHE A 65 2.78 12.94 6.96
CA PHE A 65 1.78 12.80 5.92
C PHE A 65 1.13 14.16 5.65
N LEU A 66 1.29 14.68 4.40
CA LEU A 66 0.84 16.01 4.00
C LEU A 66 1.33 17.13 4.94
N GLY A 67 2.56 17.01 5.46
CA GLY A 67 3.19 17.95 6.37
C GLY A 67 2.87 17.75 7.86
N ASP A 68 1.93 16.87 8.19
CA ASP A 68 1.59 16.55 9.59
C ASP A 68 2.34 15.30 10.07
N ARG A 69 2.93 15.32 11.25
CA ARG A 69 3.54 14.15 11.87
C ARG A 69 2.49 13.10 12.22
N ILE A 70 2.77 11.84 11.83
CA ILE A 70 1.91 10.69 12.09
C ILE A 70 2.64 9.53 12.79
N ASP A 71 3.94 9.63 13.02
CA ASP A 71 4.72 8.59 13.72
C ASP A 71 4.18 8.36 15.15
N GLY A 72 4.04 7.09 15.51
CA GLY A 72 3.49 6.68 16.82
C GLY A 72 1.98 6.89 16.99
N GLN A 73 1.26 7.40 15.99
CA GLN A 73 -0.19 7.49 16.04
C GLN A 73 -0.82 6.09 15.87
N PRO A 74 -1.94 5.81 16.55
CA PRO A 74 -2.63 4.55 16.40
C PRO A 74 -3.26 4.42 14.98
N PRO A 75 -3.43 3.19 14.45
CA PRO A 75 -3.89 2.97 13.06
C PRO A 75 -5.17 3.69 12.69
N HIS A 76 -6.13 3.78 13.60
CA HIS A 76 -7.41 4.41 13.32
C HIS A 76 -7.30 5.93 13.10
N GLU A 77 -6.36 6.61 13.74
CA GLU A 77 -6.05 8.03 13.50
C GLU A 77 -5.34 8.21 12.18
N THR A 78 -4.39 7.33 11.85
CA THR A 78 -3.68 7.33 10.57
C THR A 78 -4.67 7.16 9.39
N VAL A 79 -5.63 6.24 9.52
CA VAL A 79 -6.70 6.08 8.53
C VAL A 79 -7.62 7.31 8.47
N ALA A 80 -7.97 7.92 9.59
CA ALA A 80 -8.80 9.12 9.63
C ALA A 80 -8.11 10.32 8.93
N ARG A 81 -6.78 10.38 8.92
CA ARG A 81 -5.99 11.38 8.16
C ARG A 81 -5.94 11.08 6.66
N GLY A 82 -6.23 9.86 6.25
CA GLY A 82 -6.30 9.45 4.83
C GLY A 82 -5.19 8.51 4.38
N VAL A 83 -4.52 7.79 5.28
CA VAL A 83 -3.56 6.73 4.95
C VAL A 83 -4.21 5.37 5.19
N SER A 84 -4.37 4.55 4.16
CA SER A 84 -4.95 3.20 4.28
C SER A 84 -3.97 2.12 3.85
N LEU A 85 -4.01 0.98 4.55
CA LEU A 85 -3.17 -0.17 4.27
C LEU A 85 -4.02 -1.30 3.67
N VAL A 86 -3.55 -1.84 2.55
CA VAL A 86 -3.95 -3.15 2.01
C VAL A 86 -2.87 -4.14 2.44
N PRO A 87 -3.11 -4.95 3.47
CA PRO A 87 -2.09 -5.83 4.02
C PRO A 87 -1.84 -7.06 3.15
N GLU A 88 -0.67 -7.66 3.29
CA GLU A 88 -0.36 -8.97 2.75
C GLU A 88 -1.38 -10.02 3.22
N GLY A 89 -1.65 -11.01 2.37
CA GLY A 89 -2.55 -12.12 2.68
C GLY A 89 -4.03 -11.73 2.67
N ARG A 90 -4.37 -10.59 2.01
CA ARG A 90 -5.75 -10.12 1.78
C ARG A 90 -6.49 -9.69 3.04
N ARG A 91 -6.38 -10.41 4.15
CA ARG A 91 -6.97 -10.14 5.48
C ARG A 91 -8.45 -9.74 5.41
N VAL A 92 -9.24 -10.42 4.56
CA VAL A 92 -10.71 -10.26 4.56
C VAL A 92 -11.31 -10.89 5.82
N PHE A 93 -12.50 -10.43 6.22
CA PHE A 93 -13.25 -11.02 7.32
C PHE A 93 -14.07 -12.21 6.79
N PRO A 94 -13.63 -13.47 6.99
CA PRO A 94 -14.15 -14.62 6.27
C PRO A 94 -15.64 -14.87 6.50
N ARG A 95 -16.13 -14.57 7.70
CA ARG A 95 -17.53 -14.75 8.11
C ARG A 95 -18.43 -13.56 7.83
N LEU A 96 -17.96 -12.60 7.05
CA LEU A 96 -18.73 -11.48 6.55
C LEU A 96 -18.90 -11.57 5.03
N THR A 97 -20.02 -11.08 4.56
CA THR A 97 -20.29 -10.93 3.12
C THR A 97 -19.33 -9.91 2.49
N VAL A 98 -19.27 -9.88 1.17
CA VAL A 98 -18.53 -8.83 0.42
C VAL A 98 -19.00 -7.44 0.83
N TYR A 99 -20.33 -7.23 0.87
CA TYR A 99 -20.90 -5.94 1.29
C TYR A 99 -20.46 -5.53 2.71
N GLU A 100 -20.57 -6.44 3.68
CA GLU A 100 -20.19 -6.17 5.06
C GLU A 100 -18.70 -5.88 5.22
N ASN A 101 -17.83 -6.60 4.49
CA ASN A 101 -16.40 -6.30 4.42
C ASN A 101 -16.12 -4.89 3.91
N LEU A 102 -16.82 -4.46 2.86
CA LEU A 102 -16.70 -3.09 2.34
C LEU A 102 -17.25 -2.09 3.34
N PHE A 103 -18.44 -2.36 3.89
CA PHE A 103 -19.12 -1.49 4.84
C PHE A 103 -18.24 -1.11 6.04
N ILE A 104 -17.49 -2.06 6.60
CA ILE A 104 -16.58 -1.82 7.73
C ILE A 104 -15.48 -0.81 7.35
N GLY A 105 -15.00 -0.79 6.10
CA GLY A 105 -13.97 0.14 5.65
C GLY A 105 -14.37 1.62 5.75
N SER A 106 -15.67 1.93 5.77
CA SER A 106 -16.19 3.30 5.87
C SER A 106 -16.51 3.74 7.31
N TYR A 107 -15.66 3.37 8.28
CA TYR A 107 -15.90 3.68 9.68
C TYR A 107 -15.52 5.12 10.08
N THR A 108 -14.72 5.83 9.28
CA THR A 108 -14.25 7.18 9.61
C THR A 108 -15.38 8.20 9.56
N PRO A 109 -15.33 9.27 10.38
CA PRO A 109 -16.34 10.35 10.32
C PRO A 109 -16.49 10.96 8.92
N LYS A 110 -15.40 11.01 8.13
CA LYS A 110 -15.38 11.56 6.77
C LYS A 110 -16.07 10.65 5.76
N SER A 111 -15.80 9.35 5.78
CA SER A 111 -16.30 8.39 4.80
C SER A 111 -17.72 7.91 5.10
N ARG A 112 -18.11 7.86 6.37
CA ARG A 112 -19.42 7.35 6.81
C ARG A 112 -20.62 8.00 6.12
N PRO A 113 -20.72 9.34 5.98
CA PRO A 113 -21.86 9.97 5.30
C PRO A 113 -21.88 9.74 3.80
N LYS A 114 -20.74 9.41 3.17
CA LYS A 114 -20.60 9.18 1.74
C LYS A 114 -20.55 7.70 1.34
N ARG A 115 -20.82 6.81 2.28
CA ARG A 115 -20.62 5.36 2.14
C ARG A 115 -21.22 4.79 0.87
N GLU A 116 -22.47 5.10 0.56
CA GLU A 116 -23.16 4.58 -0.62
C GLU A 116 -22.53 5.09 -1.93
N GLN A 117 -22.09 6.34 -1.96
CA GLN A 117 -21.39 6.91 -3.09
C GLN A 117 -20.06 6.20 -3.33
N ILE A 118 -19.23 6.05 -2.27
CA ILE A 118 -17.94 5.36 -2.34
C ILE A 118 -18.13 3.90 -2.78
N LEU A 119 -19.14 3.23 -2.21
CA LEU A 119 -19.50 1.86 -2.58
C LEU A 119 -19.86 1.74 -4.06
N GLY A 120 -20.59 2.71 -4.61
CA GLY A 120 -20.90 2.80 -6.04
C GLY A 120 -19.63 2.83 -6.88
N THR A 121 -18.68 3.72 -6.57
CA THR A 121 -17.38 3.82 -7.25
C THR A 121 -16.59 2.51 -7.17
N ILE A 122 -16.58 1.85 -6.00
CA ILE A 122 -15.90 0.56 -5.84
C ILE A 122 -16.54 -0.53 -6.71
N TYR A 123 -17.85 -0.55 -6.85
CA TYR A 123 -18.54 -1.49 -7.71
C TYR A 123 -18.34 -1.22 -9.21
N GLU A 124 -18.10 0.02 -9.61
CA GLU A 124 -17.67 0.37 -10.97
C GLU A 124 -16.24 -0.11 -11.23
N LEU A 125 -15.36 0.07 -10.25
CA LEU A 125 -13.96 -0.36 -10.31
C LEU A 125 -13.82 -1.89 -10.31
N PHE A 126 -14.63 -2.58 -9.48
CA PHE A 126 -14.65 -4.03 -9.31
C PHE A 126 -16.06 -4.60 -9.43
N PRO A 127 -16.62 -4.75 -10.68
CA PRO A 127 -17.99 -5.20 -10.89
C PRO A 127 -18.32 -6.55 -10.22
N VAL A 128 -17.36 -7.47 -10.18
CA VAL A 128 -17.50 -8.76 -9.51
C VAL A 128 -17.90 -8.64 -8.04
N LEU A 129 -17.47 -7.59 -7.34
CA LEU A 129 -17.84 -7.37 -5.94
C LEU A 129 -19.31 -6.96 -5.80
N LYS A 130 -19.87 -6.29 -6.80
CA LYS A 130 -21.31 -5.98 -6.86
C LYS A 130 -22.13 -7.22 -7.10
N GLU A 131 -21.72 -8.05 -8.06
CA GLU A 131 -22.39 -9.31 -8.41
C GLU A 131 -22.43 -10.27 -7.22
N ARG A 132 -21.34 -10.31 -6.44
CA ARG A 132 -21.15 -11.20 -5.30
C ARG A 132 -21.41 -10.53 -3.94
N ARG A 133 -22.09 -9.38 -3.90
CA ARG A 133 -22.22 -8.55 -2.69
C ARG A 133 -22.73 -9.28 -1.45
N ASN A 134 -23.59 -10.27 -1.63
CA ASN A 134 -24.19 -11.06 -0.56
C ASN A 134 -23.44 -12.39 -0.30
N GLN A 135 -22.37 -12.67 -1.05
CA GLN A 135 -21.57 -13.89 -0.91
C GLN A 135 -20.61 -13.75 0.27
N MET A 136 -20.40 -14.83 1.03
CA MET A 136 -19.41 -14.87 2.09
C MET A 136 -18.01 -14.75 1.52
N SER A 137 -17.16 -13.93 2.14
CA SER A 137 -15.87 -13.59 1.55
C SER A 137 -14.84 -14.72 1.55
N ASP A 138 -14.99 -15.75 2.41
CA ASP A 138 -14.15 -16.95 2.40
C ASP A 138 -14.38 -17.84 1.18
N THR A 139 -15.56 -17.71 0.52
CA THR A 139 -15.92 -18.49 -0.68
C THR A 139 -15.47 -17.82 -1.98
N LEU A 140 -14.87 -16.63 -1.91
CA LEU A 140 -14.32 -15.94 -3.06
C LEU A 140 -12.98 -16.55 -3.51
N SER A 141 -12.70 -16.45 -4.81
CA SER A 141 -11.35 -16.73 -5.32
C SER A 141 -10.31 -15.78 -4.73
N GLY A 142 -9.03 -16.17 -4.74
CA GLY A 142 -7.96 -15.34 -4.21
C GLY A 142 -7.87 -13.95 -4.85
N GLY A 143 -8.15 -13.85 -6.14
CA GLY A 143 -8.17 -12.55 -6.84
C GLY A 143 -9.35 -11.67 -6.41
N GLU A 144 -10.54 -12.25 -6.22
CA GLU A 144 -11.72 -11.54 -5.73
C GLU A 144 -11.54 -11.07 -4.29
N GLN A 145 -10.92 -11.90 -3.43
CA GLN A 145 -10.53 -11.49 -2.07
C GLN A 145 -9.54 -10.32 -2.07
N GLN A 146 -8.59 -10.31 -3.03
CA GLN A 146 -7.65 -9.19 -3.17
C GLN A 146 -8.36 -7.91 -3.62
N MET A 147 -9.28 -8.01 -4.59
CA MET A 147 -10.12 -6.87 -5.00
C MET A 147 -10.97 -6.37 -3.84
N LEU A 148 -11.51 -7.27 -3.01
CA LEU A 148 -12.26 -6.92 -1.81
C LEU A 148 -11.40 -6.19 -0.76
N ALA A 149 -10.16 -6.64 -0.54
CA ALA A 149 -9.23 -5.98 0.38
C ALA A 149 -8.88 -4.56 -0.08
N ILE A 150 -8.63 -4.37 -1.39
CA ILE A 150 -8.39 -3.05 -1.98
C ILE A 150 -9.66 -2.19 -1.87
N GLY A 151 -10.82 -2.73 -2.24
CA GLY A 151 -12.10 -2.04 -2.11
C GLY A 151 -12.38 -1.58 -0.68
N ARG A 152 -12.11 -2.43 0.31
CA ARG A 152 -12.27 -2.08 1.73
C ARG A 152 -11.36 -0.93 2.16
N ALA A 153 -10.11 -0.88 1.68
CA ALA A 153 -9.21 0.23 1.94
C ALA A 153 -9.74 1.53 1.30
N LEU A 154 -10.27 1.47 0.08
CA LEU A 154 -10.89 2.61 -0.61
C LEU A 154 -12.13 3.16 0.09
N MET A 155 -12.87 2.33 0.83
CA MET A 155 -14.05 2.78 1.59
C MET A 155 -13.74 3.83 2.65
N SER A 156 -12.49 4.01 3.07
CA SER A 156 -12.08 5.08 3.99
C SER A 156 -11.88 6.45 3.31
N GLU A 157 -12.03 6.57 2.00
CA GLU A 157 -11.66 7.76 1.18
C GLU A 157 -10.20 8.18 1.39
N PRO A 158 -9.22 7.28 1.15
CA PRO A 158 -7.82 7.58 1.40
C PRO A 158 -7.27 8.60 0.38
N LYS A 159 -6.21 9.32 0.80
CA LYS A 159 -5.34 10.10 -0.08
C LYS A 159 -4.06 9.33 -0.43
N LEU A 160 -3.70 8.34 0.41
CA LEU A 160 -2.57 7.45 0.25
C LEU A 160 -3.00 6.01 0.55
N ILE A 161 -2.71 5.10 -0.38
CA ILE A 161 -2.87 3.66 -0.16
C ILE A 161 -1.49 3.02 -0.13
N LEU A 162 -1.24 2.27 0.95
CA LEU A 162 -0.08 1.40 1.13
C LEU A 162 -0.51 -0.02 0.74
N CYS A 163 0.16 -0.64 -0.24
CA CYS A 163 -0.16 -1.97 -0.74
C CYS A 163 0.99 -2.93 -0.44
N ASP A 164 0.75 -3.91 0.42
CA ASP A 164 1.76 -4.90 0.84
C ASP A 164 1.57 -6.22 0.07
N GLU A 165 2.49 -6.52 -0.86
CA GLU A 165 2.58 -7.76 -1.65
C GLU A 165 1.24 -8.24 -2.23
N ILE A 166 0.50 -7.33 -2.86
CA ILE A 166 -0.86 -7.57 -3.34
C ILE A 166 -0.96 -8.55 -4.51
N SER A 167 0.17 -8.85 -5.16
CA SER A 167 0.26 -9.80 -6.28
C SER A 167 0.54 -11.24 -5.84
N LEU A 168 0.90 -11.45 -4.57
CA LEU A 168 1.37 -12.75 -4.08
C LEU A 168 0.30 -13.85 -4.22
N GLY A 169 0.70 -14.96 -4.85
CA GLY A 169 -0.17 -16.14 -5.00
C GLY A 169 -1.36 -15.97 -5.94
N LEU A 170 -1.30 -14.99 -6.85
CA LEU A 170 -2.33 -14.75 -7.85
C LEU A 170 -1.86 -15.14 -9.26
N ALA A 171 -2.83 -15.55 -10.10
CA ALA A 171 -2.55 -15.83 -11.51
C ALA A 171 -2.17 -14.54 -12.27
N PRO A 172 -1.29 -14.61 -13.29
CA PRO A 172 -0.79 -13.43 -14.02
C PRO A 172 -1.90 -12.54 -14.60
N VAL A 173 -2.98 -13.13 -15.11
CA VAL A 173 -4.12 -12.39 -15.67
C VAL A 173 -4.86 -11.58 -14.61
N ILE A 174 -5.00 -12.12 -13.40
CA ILE A 174 -5.61 -11.42 -12.26
C ILE A 174 -4.73 -10.26 -11.80
N ILE A 175 -3.43 -10.50 -11.71
CA ILE A 175 -2.46 -9.45 -11.34
C ILE A 175 -2.54 -8.29 -12.34
N ALA A 176 -2.52 -8.58 -13.65
CA ALA A 176 -2.65 -7.55 -14.68
C ALA A 176 -3.94 -6.73 -14.51
N GLY A 177 -5.06 -7.41 -14.19
CA GLY A 177 -6.33 -6.77 -13.88
C GLY A 177 -6.26 -5.83 -12.67
N ILE A 178 -5.64 -6.27 -11.56
CA ILE A 178 -5.47 -5.47 -10.35
C ILE A 178 -4.59 -4.23 -10.63
N TYR A 179 -3.46 -4.38 -11.30
CA TYR A 179 -2.57 -3.26 -11.63
C TYR A 179 -3.24 -2.24 -12.56
N LYS A 180 -4.09 -2.70 -13.49
CA LYS A 180 -4.92 -1.79 -14.31
C LYS A 180 -5.86 -0.96 -13.42
N ARG A 181 -6.47 -1.56 -12.39
CA ARG A 181 -7.35 -0.84 -11.44
C ARG A 181 -6.57 0.11 -10.53
N LEU A 182 -5.38 -0.29 -10.07
CA LEU A 182 -4.51 0.63 -9.32
C LEU A 182 -4.15 1.87 -10.12
N ARG A 183 -3.89 1.71 -11.42
CA ARG A 183 -3.65 2.87 -12.29
C ARG A 183 -4.87 3.79 -12.34
N GLN A 184 -6.08 3.26 -12.49
CA GLN A 184 -7.32 4.06 -12.45
C GLN A 184 -7.47 4.79 -11.11
N ILE A 185 -7.23 4.10 -9.98
CA ILE A 185 -7.26 4.69 -8.64
C ILE A 185 -6.24 5.84 -8.52
N ASN A 186 -5.07 5.68 -9.10
CA ASN A 186 -4.05 6.75 -9.11
C ASN A 186 -4.43 7.91 -10.01
N GLU A 187 -5.00 7.66 -11.20
CA GLU A 187 -5.53 8.68 -12.10
C GLU A 187 -6.65 9.51 -11.45
N ASP A 188 -7.40 8.94 -10.51
CA ASP A 188 -8.37 9.63 -9.65
C ASP A 188 -7.71 10.46 -8.53
N GLY A 189 -6.38 10.57 -8.51
CA GLY A 189 -5.59 11.42 -7.60
C GLY A 189 -5.13 10.76 -6.30
N ILE A 190 -5.34 9.46 -6.12
CA ILE A 190 -4.87 8.73 -4.94
C ILE A 190 -3.39 8.37 -5.11
N THR A 191 -2.57 8.74 -4.12
CA THR A 191 -1.16 8.35 -4.05
C THR A 191 -1.05 6.87 -3.68
N ILE A 192 -0.11 6.14 -4.29
CA ILE A 192 0.03 4.71 -4.06
C ILE A 192 1.48 4.37 -3.71
N VAL A 193 1.69 3.64 -2.62
CA VAL A 193 2.95 2.96 -2.32
C VAL A 193 2.75 1.46 -2.50
N LEU A 194 3.51 0.86 -3.40
CA LEU A 194 3.49 -0.57 -3.68
C LEU A 194 4.72 -1.22 -3.07
N VAL A 195 4.52 -2.24 -2.26
CA VAL A 195 5.57 -3.14 -1.81
C VAL A 195 5.44 -4.45 -2.56
N GLU A 196 6.52 -4.86 -3.25
CA GLU A 196 6.51 -6.05 -4.11
C GLU A 196 7.88 -6.73 -4.15
N GLN A 197 7.88 -8.00 -4.57
CA GLN A 197 9.09 -8.79 -4.83
C GLN A 197 9.42 -8.85 -6.34
N ASP A 198 8.42 -8.74 -7.21
CA ASP A 198 8.60 -8.76 -8.67
C ASP A 198 9.15 -7.40 -9.14
N ILE A 199 10.45 -7.36 -9.36
CA ILE A 199 11.19 -6.16 -9.79
C ILE A 199 10.60 -5.58 -11.07
N THR A 200 10.45 -6.41 -12.10
CA THR A 200 10.04 -5.96 -13.44
C THR A 200 8.66 -5.32 -13.42
N ARG A 201 7.72 -5.95 -12.71
CA ARG A 201 6.35 -5.45 -12.60
C ARG A 201 6.29 -4.17 -11.78
N SER A 202 7.02 -4.12 -10.68
CA SER A 202 7.09 -2.98 -9.78
C SER A 202 7.63 -1.74 -10.46
N LEU A 203 8.76 -1.87 -11.14
CA LEU A 203 9.37 -0.77 -11.90
C LEU A 203 8.45 -0.27 -13.03
N LYS A 204 7.75 -1.19 -13.73
CA LYS A 204 6.82 -0.82 -14.80
C LYS A 204 5.60 -0.04 -14.30
N ALA A 205 5.20 -0.25 -13.06
CA ALA A 205 4.02 0.38 -12.47
C ALA A 205 4.32 1.72 -11.80
N ALA A 206 5.57 1.99 -11.43
CA ALA A 206 5.95 3.09 -10.57
C ALA A 206 6.50 4.30 -11.34
N ASN A 207 6.30 5.49 -10.76
CA ASN A 207 6.97 6.73 -11.16
C ASN A 207 8.36 6.84 -10.50
N TYR A 208 8.50 6.30 -9.29
CA TYR A 208 9.74 6.30 -8.52
C TYR A 208 9.88 4.98 -7.76
N ALA A 209 11.09 4.52 -7.53
CA ALA A 209 11.34 3.26 -6.84
C ALA A 209 12.45 3.39 -5.79
N TYR A 210 12.27 2.65 -4.70
CA TYR A 210 13.26 2.42 -3.64
C TYR A 210 13.56 0.94 -3.58
N ILE A 211 14.84 0.58 -3.51
CA ILE A 211 15.25 -0.81 -3.29
C ILE A 211 15.76 -0.93 -1.86
N LEU A 212 15.08 -1.80 -1.10
CA LEU A 212 15.44 -2.14 0.26
C LEU A 212 16.24 -3.44 0.29
N LEU A 213 17.35 -3.40 1.00
CA LEU A 213 18.16 -4.56 1.35
C LEU A 213 18.52 -4.49 2.84
N GLU A 214 18.23 -5.56 3.59
CA GLU A 214 18.57 -5.67 5.02
C GLU A 214 18.17 -4.45 5.86
N GLY A 215 16.97 -3.94 5.62
CA GLY A 215 16.42 -2.81 6.36
C GLY A 215 16.95 -1.43 5.95
N LYS A 216 17.68 -1.31 4.84
CA LYS A 216 18.23 -0.05 4.33
C LYS A 216 17.79 0.23 2.91
N VAL A 217 17.65 1.50 2.56
CA VAL A 217 17.53 1.92 1.16
C VAL A 217 18.92 1.89 0.54
N VAL A 218 19.12 1.07 -0.48
CA VAL A 218 20.41 0.89 -1.16
C VAL A 218 20.44 1.45 -2.57
N LEU A 219 19.27 1.68 -3.17
CA LEU A 219 19.12 2.34 -4.47
C LEU A 219 17.76 3.04 -4.52
N GLU A 220 17.71 4.21 -5.12
CA GLU A 220 16.47 4.93 -5.38
C GLU A 220 16.55 5.70 -6.69
N GLY A 221 15.41 5.99 -7.31
CA GLY A 221 15.33 6.79 -8.52
C GLY A 221 14.08 6.52 -9.36
N GLU A 222 14.00 7.21 -10.48
CA GLU A 222 12.99 6.93 -11.50
C GLU A 222 13.32 5.61 -12.22
N PRO A 223 12.35 4.71 -12.43
CA PRO A 223 12.58 3.43 -13.14
C PRO A 223 13.18 3.60 -14.55
N SER A 224 12.88 4.72 -15.21
CA SER A 224 13.37 5.04 -16.55
C SER A 224 14.88 5.21 -16.68
N VAL A 225 15.54 5.57 -15.56
CA VAL A 225 17.00 5.80 -15.52
C VAL A 225 17.76 4.70 -14.78
N MET A 226 17.06 3.76 -14.16
CA MET A 226 17.67 2.61 -13.49
C MET A 226 18.07 1.55 -14.50
N THR A 227 19.34 1.13 -14.50
CA THR A 227 19.76 0.00 -15.32
C THR A 227 19.39 -1.33 -14.64
N GLU A 228 19.15 -2.36 -15.46
CA GLU A 228 18.86 -3.70 -14.94
C GLU A 228 19.98 -4.23 -14.03
N GLU A 229 21.23 -3.91 -14.37
CA GLU A 229 22.41 -4.30 -13.58
C GLU A 229 22.42 -3.62 -12.21
N GLN A 230 22.17 -2.29 -12.16
CA GLN A 230 22.08 -1.56 -10.89
C GLN A 230 21.00 -2.13 -9.97
N VAL A 231 19.82 -2.40 -10.54
CA VAL A 231 18.69 -2.96 -9.79
C VAL A 231 19.01 -4.37 -9.27
N LYS A 232 19.58 -5.24 -10.11
CA LYS A 232 20.00 -6.59 -9.69
C LYS A 232 21.06 -6.53 -8.61
N LYS A 233 22.07 -5.69 -8.77
CA LYS A 233 23.14 -5.52 -7.77
C LYS A 233 22.57 -5.03 -6.43
N ALA A 234 21.69 -4.04 -6.42
CA ALA A 234 21.05 -3.53 -5.23
C ALA A 234 20.13 -4.56 -4.57
N TYR A 235 19.38 -5.33 -5.37
CA TYR A 235 18.43 -6.33 -4.87
C TYR A 235 19.12 -7.54 -4.22
N PHE A 236 20.26 -8.00 -4.78
CA PHE A 236 20.99 -9.16 -4.30
C PHE A 236 22.19 -8.85 -3.40
N GLY A 237 22.56 -7.56 -3.26
CA GLY A 237 23.71 -7.14 -2.43
C GLY A 237 25.07 -7.52 -3.02
N MET A 238 25.19 -7.58 -4.36
CA MET A 238 26.41 -7.98 -5.08
C MET A 238 27.30 -6.79 -5.44
#